data_fd5ffa1aa833551a12bf265ff70c1868
#
_entry.id   fd5ffa1aa833551a12bf265ff70c1868
#
_cell.length_a   1.000
_cell.length_b   1.000
_cell.length_c   1.000
_cell.angle_alpha   90.00
_cell.angle_beta   90.00
_cell.angle_gamma   90.00
#
_symmetry.space_group_name_H-M   'P 1'
#
loop_
_entity.id
_entity.type
_entity.pdbx_description
1 polymer ?
#
loop_
_entity_poly.entity_id
_entity_poly.type
_entity_poly.pdbx_seq_one_letter_code
_entity_poly.pdbx_strand_id
1 'polypeptide(L)'
;MPLEPATMLHILHAYEVDMVELRVTNSPFNQEQADLLNRLLPTLTEGQRSWLSGYLTALALQGAAAGAPVGSVPLAAQPAAAQAEASKEVTVLFGSQTGNCHGLAKKTSKKLEERGFQVTLSSMNDFKPNSLKKVKNLLILVSTHGEGDAPDNAVSFYEFLHSKRAPELADLRFAVLALGDTSYEFFCQTGKDFDKRLEELGGKRLIPRVDCDVDFGELAADWMNRVAETLGESTYGGASSAAAGLPAQTGTDTESDYSRSNPFRAEVLENLNLNGRGSDRETRHLELSLEGSNLQYEPGDSLGVYPENDPRLVDELIEAMGWKAEETVPSPKAGETVTLREALLRHYEITVLTKPLLVKAQELTSSTGIGELLAAGRESELRAYIAGRDTLDLVQDYSLKGLSASDFVSLLRKIPPRLYSIASSAKASPDEVHVTVRAVRYESNGRNRYGVCSVHLAERAETGGTLPVFIQHNPNFKLPESPDTPIIMIGPGTGVAPYRAFLAEREETGAEGKTWLFYGDQHFATDFLYQIEWQRLLKDGVLTRMDVAFSRDTDRKVYVQHRMLEKSKELYSWLQEGACVYVCGDEKKMAHDVHATLAAILEQEGGLSPEEAAEYLSRMQQQKRYQRDVY
;
A
#
# COMPACT_ATOMS: atom_id res chain seq x y z
N MET A 1 57.89 -7.55 -9.00
CA MET A 1 57.74 -8.98 -9.24
C MET A 1 56.26 -9.28 -9.25
N PRO A 2 55.66 -9.65 -10.37
CA PRO A 2 54.26 -10.04 -10.44
C PRO A 2 54.10 -11.50 -10.02
N LEU A 3 53.12 -11.79 -9.20
CA LEU A 3 52.69 -13.14 -8.83
C LEU A 3 51.82 -13.72 -9.94
N GLU A 4 52.09 -14.97 -10.28
CA GLU A 4 51.52 -15.73 -11.38
C GLU A 4 50.02 -16.01 -11.26
N PRO A 5 49.29 -16.23 -12.39
CA PRO A 5 47.86 -16.40 -12.45
C PRO A 5 47.39 -17.86 -12.26
N ALA A 6 47.91 -18.58 -11.28
CA ALA A 6 47.55 -20.00 -11.05
C ALA A 6 46.68 -20.25 -9.83
N THR A 7 46.24 -19.19 -9.08
CA THR A 7 45.51 -19.35 -7.83
C THR A 7 44.04 -18.88 -7.93
N MET A 8 43.57 -18.50 -9.13
CA MET A 8 42.17 -17.99 -9.31
C MET A 8 41.25 -19.01 -9.99
N LEU A 9 41.70 -20.27 -10.18
CA LEU A 9 40.91 -21.32 -10.86
C LEU A 9 40.32 -22.36 -9.89
N HIS A 10 40.43 -22.16 -8.58
CA HIS A 10 39.94 -23.13 -7.57
C HIS A 10 38.74 -22.68 -6.71
N ILE A 11 38.09 -21.54 -7.01
CA ILE A 11 36.92 -21.07 -6.26
C ILE A 11 35.61 -21.11 -7.07
N LEU A 12 35.63 -21.57 -8.31
CA LEU A 12 34.45 -21.68 -9.18
C LEU A 12 33.89 -23.11 -9.33
N HIS A 13 34.26 -24.03 -8.42
CA HIS A 13 33.77 -25.42 -8.45
C HIS A 13 33.17 -25.84 -7.10
N ALA A 14 32.12 -25.17 -6.66
CA ALA A 14 31.36 -25.64 -5.49
C ALA A 14 29.94 -25.12 -5.52
N TYR A 15 29.12 -25.58 -6.45
CA TYR A 15 27.66 -25.76 -6.33
C TYR A 15 27.15 -26.59 -7.53
N GLU A 16 27.81 -27.73 -7.81
CA GLU A 16 27.12 -28.84 -8.47
C GLU A 16 26.27 -29.51 -7.38
N VAL A 17 24.96 -29.28 -7.42
CA VAL A 17 24.02 -30.14 -6.70
C VAL A 17 24.11 -31.50 -7.35
N ASP A 18 24.79 -32.47 -6.69
CA ASP A 18 24.81 -33.87 -7.08
C ASP A 18 23.39 -34.37 -7.21
N MET A 19 22.85 -34.41 -8.43
CA MET A 19 21.55 -35.01 -8.69
C MET A 19 21.67 -36.51 -8.42
N VAL A 20 21.00 -36.96 -7.38
CA VAL A 20 20.94 -38.40 -7.04
C VAL A 20 20.32 -39.13 -8.23
N GLU A 21 21.10 -40.03 -8.87
CA GLU A 21 20.66 -40.85 -9.98
C GLU A 21 19.45 -41.71 -9.56
N LEU A 22 18.34 -41.62 -10.30
CA LEU A 22 17.14 -42.39 -10.05
C LEU A 22 17.37 -43.85 -10.47
N ARG A 23 17.07 -44.80 -9.56
CA ARG A 23 17.15 -46.22 -9.79
C ARG A 23 15.87 -46.91 -9.29
N VAL A 24 15.59 -48.10 -9.77
CA VAL A 24 14.44 -48.90 -9.34
C VAL A 24 14.44 -49.12 -7.81
N THR A 25 15.60 -49.08 -7.18
CA THR A 25 15.78 -49.29 -5.72
C THR A 25 15.53 -48.04 -4.87
N ASN A 26 15.60 -46.84 -5.46
CA ASN A 26 15.45 -45.57 -4.74
C ASN A 26 14.30 -44.69 -5.29
N SER A 27 13.52 -45.19 -6.24
CA SER A 27 12.41 -44.49 -6.86
C SER A 27 11.25 -45.41 -7.20
N PRO A 28 10.03 -44.93 -7.35
CA PRO A 28 8.86 -45.75 -7.72
C PRO A 28 8.82 -46.11 -9.22
N PHE A 29 9.84 -45.76 -10.00
CA PHE A 29 9.88 -45.94 -11.44
C PHE A 29 10.53 -47.27 -11.86
N ASN A 30 10.06 -47.88 -12.95
CA ASN A 30 10.76 -48.99 -13.56
C ASN A 30 12.07 -48.54 -14.23
N GLN A 31 12.94 -49.47 -14.66
CA GLN A 31 14.26 -49.16 -15.18
C GLN A 31 14.21 -48.22 -16.38
N GLU A 32 13.29 -48.45 -17.32
CA GLU A 32 13.13 -47.62 -18.53
C GLU A 32 12.70 -46.19 -18.19
N GLN A 33 11.79 -46.03 -17.24
CA GLN A 33 11.32 -44.73 -16.75
C GLN A 33 12.43 -43.98 -16.00
N ALA A 34 13.18 -44.67 -15.16
CA ALA A 34 14.31 -44.07 -14.43
C ALA A 34 15.40 -43.60 -15.40
N ASP A 35 15.74 -44.40 -16.41
CA ASP A 35 16.70 -44.05 -17.44
C ASP A 35 16.29 -42.85 -18.29
N LEU A 36 14.97 -42.71 -18.60
CA LEU A 36 14.42 -41.57 -19.31
C LEU A 36 14.50 -40.28 -18.46
N LEU A 37 14.12 -40.37 -17.19
CA LEU A 37 14.17 -39.23 -16.27
C LEU A 37 15.62 -38.79 -16.00
N ASN A 38 16.54 -39.73 -15.80
CA ASN A 38 17.96 -39.42 -15.61
C ASN A 38 18.60 -38.73 -16.83
N ARG A 39 18.08 -38.97 -18.04
CA ARG A 39 18.50 -38.26 -19.26
C ARG A 39 17.83 -36.91 -19.40
N LEU A 40 16.57 -36.76 -19.01
CA LEU A 40 15.78 -35.53 -19.20
C LEU A 40 16.12 -34.47 -18.13
N LEU A 41 16.12 -34.83 -16.85
CA LEU A 41 16.24 -33.89 -15.74
C LEU A 41 17.48 -32.98 -15.79
N PRO A 42 18.69 -33.47 -16.18
CA PRO A 42 19.86 -32.63 -16.32
C PRO A 42 19.79 -31.58 -17.43
N THR A 43 18.93 -31.81 -18.45
CA THR A 43 18.79 -30.90 -19.61
C THR A 43 17.80 -29.77 -19.35
N LEU A 44 17.01 -29.84 -18.25
CA LEU A 44 15.98 -28.85 -17.95
C LEU A 44 16.55 -27.67 -17.18
N THR A 45 16.12 -26.47 -17.55
CA THR A 45 16.35 -25.25 -16.74
C THR A 45 15.57 -25.31 -15.42
N GLU A 46 15.94 -24.48 -14.46
CA GLU A 46 15.26 -24.42 -13.14
C GLU A 46 13.77 -24.11 -13.28
N GLY A 47 13.38 -23.18 -14.17
CA GLY A 47 11.99 -22.88 -14.49
C GLY A 47 11.22 -24.06 -15.09
N GLN A 48 11.86 -24.83 -15.96
CA GLN A 48 11.26 -26.04 -16.56
C GLN A 48 11.08 -27.16 -15.53
N ARG A 49 12.00 -27.33 -14.59
CA ARG A 49 11.89 -28.29 -13.47
C ARG A 49 10.73 -27.90 -12.54
N SER A 50 10.60 -26.62 -12.21
CA SER A 50 9.51 -26.11 -11.38
C SER A 50 8.16 -26.30 -12.06
N TRP A 51 8.05 -25.98 -13.35
CA TRP A 51 6.83 -26.20 -14.13
C TRP A 51 6.44 -27.68 -14.21
N LEU A 52 7.41 -28.57 -14.49
CA LEU A 52 7.19 -30.02 -14.57
C LEU A 52 6.72 -30.61 -13.23
N SER A 53 7.26 -30.12 -12.12
CA SER A 53 6.82 -30.51 -10.77
C SER A 53 5.34 -30.14 -10.54
N GLY A 54 4.95 -28.91 -10.88
CA GLY A 54 3.55 -28.46 -10.80
C GLY A 54 2.61 -29.26 -11.70
N TYR A 55 3.01 -29.55 -12.93
CA TYR A 55 2.24 -30.33 -13.89
C TYR A 55 2.01 -31.78 -13.41
N LEU A 56 3.04 -32.43 -12.90
CA LEU A 56 2.93 -33.79 -12.37
C LEU A 56 2.06 -33.85 -11.09
N THR A 57 2.12 -32.84 -10.26
CA THR A 57 1.24 -32.69 -9.10
C THR A 57 -0.23 -32.55 -9.53
N ALA A 58 -0.51 -31.72 -10.55
CA ALA A 58 -1.86 -31.57 -11.10
C ALA A 58 -2.41 -32.87 -11.72
N LEU A 59 -1.57 -33.64 -12.44
CA LEU A 59 -1.93 -34.94 -13.00
C LEU A 59 -2.23 -35.98 -11.90
N ALA A 60 -1.47 -35.98 -10.82
CA ALA A 60 -1.70 -36.90 -9.69
C ALA A 60 -3.06 -36.62 -9.02
N LEU A 61 -3.49 -35.34 -8.97
CA LEU A 61 -4.80 -34.93 -8.46
C LEU A 61 -5.96 -35.34 -9.39
N GLN A 62 -5.74 -35.41 -10.71
CA GLN A 62 -6.74 -35.87 -11.69
C GLN A 62 -6.86 -37.41 -11.74
N GLY A 63 -5.81 -38.16 -11.36
CA GLY A 63 -5.79 -39.61 -11.36
C GLY A 63 -6.49 -40.29 -10.18
N ALA A 64 -6.90 -39.56 -9.17
CA ALA A 64 -7.55 -40.10 -7.96
C ALA A 64 -9.06 -40.40 -8.12
N ALA A 65 -9.62 -40.29 -9.33
CA ALA A 65 -11.05 -40.50 -9.59
C ALA A 65 -11.41 -41.80 -10.32
N ALA A 66 -10.61 -42.86 -10.27
CA ALA A 66 -11.00 -44.18 -10.83
C ALA A 66 -10.38 -45.38 -10.10
N GLY A 67 -11.12 -45.98 -9.20
CA GLY A 67 -11.44 -47.42 -9.12
C GLY A 67 -10.44 -48.41 -8.54
N ALA A 68 -10.71 -48.83 -7.28
CA ALA A 68 -10.84 -50.17 -6.70
C ALA A 68 -9.60 -51.09 -6.41
N PRO A 69 -9.74 -52.11 -5.52
CA PRO A 69 -8.81 -52.35 -4.42
C PRO A 69 -7.96 -53.61 -4.59
N VAL A 70 -6.75 -53.68 -4.04
CA VAL A 70 -6.05 -54.96 -3.79
C VAL A 70 -5.23 -54.92 -2.49
N GLY A 71 -5.59 -55.84 -1.60
CA GLY A 71 -4.69 -56.67 -0.81
C GLY A 71 -3.84 -56.03 0.30
N SER A 72 -4.32 -56.17 1.51
CA SER A 72 -3.60 -55.97 2.78
C SER A 72 -2.47 -56.99 2.97
N VAL A 73 -1.26 -56.53 3.32
CA VAL A 73 -0.21 -57.29 4.00
C VAL A 73 0.19 -56.50 5.26
N PRO A 74 0.22 -57.11 6.46
CA PRO A 74 0.50 -56.36 7.69
C PRO A 74 1.99 -56.16 7.86
N LEU A 75 2.42 -54.89 7.91
CA LEU A 75 3.77 -54.52 8.31
C LEU A 75 3.76 -54.02 9.76
N ALA A 76 4.71 -54.54 10.54
CA ALA A 76 4.81 -54.37 11.99
C ALA A 76 4.85 -52.89 12.40
N ALA A 77 4.16 -52.61 13.50
CA ALA A 77 4.09 -51.28 14.13
C ALA A 77 5.47 -50.80 14.61
N GLN A 78 5.98 -49.74 14.03
CA GLN A 78 6.93 -48.85 14.68
C GLN A 78 6.14 -47.77 15.46
N PRO A 79 6.64 -47.31 16.64
CA PRO A 79 5.88 -46.39 17.47
C PRO A 79 5.69 -45.08 16.71
N ALA A 80 4.45 -44.66 16.53
CA ALA A 80 4.05 -43.40 15.97
C ALA A 80 4.66 -42.27 16.82
N ALA A 81 5.56 -41.51 16.20
CA ALA A 81 5.86 -40.17 16.71
C ALA A 81 4.54 -39.40 16.75
N ALA A 82 4.18 -38.90 17.93
CA ALA A 82 2.98 -38.09 18.13
C ALA A 82 2.97 -36.96 17.12
N GLN A 83 2.08 -37.00 16.12
CA GLN A 83 1.75 -35.87 15.31
C GLN A 83 1.08 -34.86 16.25
N ALA A 84 1.79 -33.77 16.52
CA ALA A 84 1.22 -32.65 17.27
C ALA A 84 -0.04 -32.20 16.51
N GLU A 85 -1.20 -32.24 17.17
CA GLU A 85 -2.46 -31.74 16.63
C GLU A 85 -2.22 -30.31 16.16
N ALA A 86 -2.50 -30.03 14.88
CA ALA A 86 -2.29 -28.70 14.30
C ALA A 86 -3.22 -27.70 15.02
N SER A 87 -2.61 -26.69 15.63
CA SER A 87 -3.34 -25.67 16.37
C SER A 87 -4.35 -24.95 15.47
N LYS A 88 -5.59 -24.82 15.93
CA LYS A 88 -6.64 -24.03 15.28
C LYS A 88 -6.52 -22.54 15.58
N GLU A 89 -5.56 -22.13 16.40
CA GLU A 89 -5.31 -20.74 16.71
C GLU A 89 -4.49 -20.09 15.59
N VAL A 90 -4.94 -18.93 15.12
CA VAL A 90 -4.27 -18.12 14.10
C VAL A 90 -4.18 -16.68 14.59
N THR A 91 -2.98 -16.12 14.58
CA THR A 91 -2.76 -14.71 14.85
C THR A 91 -2.58 -13.97 13.52
N VAL A 92 -3.41 -12.95 13.29
CA VAL A 92 -3.35 -12.07 12.10
C VAL A 92 -2.86 -10.71 12.56
N LEU A 93 -1.65 -10.33 12.11
CA LEU A 93 -1.07 -9.02 12.40
C LEU A 93 -1.07 -8.16 11.14
N PHE A 94 -1.44 -6.90 11.28
CA PHE A 94 -1.38 -5.96 10.18
C PHE A 94 -0.57 -4.71 10.52
N GLY A 95 0.14 -4.21 9.49
CA GLY A 95 0.80 -2.91 9.47
C GLY A 95 0.36 -2.14 8.22
N SER A 96 -0.21 -0.94 8.40
CA SER A 96 -0.79 -0.17 7.28
C SER A 96 -0.83 1.31 7.58
N GLN A 97 -0.36 2.12 6.63
CA GLN A 97 -0.48 3.57 6.73
C GLN A 97 -1.88 4.05 6.34
N THR A 98 -2.43 3.49 5.26
CA THR A 98 -3.68 3.92 4.63
C THR A 98 -4.88 3.00 4.95
N GLY A 99 -4.74 2.06 5.89
CA GLY A 99 -5.81 1.14 6.28
C GLY A 99 -6.05 -0.06 5.34
N ASN A 100 -5.40 -0.16 4.17
CA ASN A 100 -5.59 -1.26 3.22
C ASN A 100 -5.34 -2.63 3.85
N CYS A 101 -4.19 -2.80 4.53
CA CYS A 101 -3.87 -4.07 5.20
C CYS A 101 -4.84 -4.38 6.34
N HIS A 102 -5.37 -3.39 7.05
CA HIS A 102 -6.40 -3.60 8.06
C HIS A 102 -7.69 -4.18 7.44
N GLY A 103 -8.17 -3.60 6.32
CA GLY A 103 -9.32 -4.11 5.60
C GLY A 103 -9.13 -5.56 5.12
N LEU A 104 -7.95 -5.87 4.57
CA LEU A 104 -7.61 -7.25 4.16
C LEU A 104 -7.49 -8.20 5.35
N ALA A 105 -6.90 -7.75 6.46
CA ALA A 105 -6.76 -8.55 7.67
C ALA A 105 -8.13 -8.90 8.28
N LYS A 106 -9.10 -7.97 8.30
CA LYS A 106 -10.49 -8.25 8.70
C LYS A 106 -11.14 -9.32 7.81
N LYS A 107 -11.00 -9.19 6.48
CA LYS A 107 -11.54 -10.17 5.53
C LYS A 107 -10.90 -11.55 5.71
N THR A 108 -9.57 -11.58 5.93
CA THR A 108 -8.83 -12.82 6.21
C THR A 108 -9.31 -13.48 7.49
N SER A 109 -9.46 -12.70 8.57
CA SER A 109 -9.95 -13.19 9.87
C SER A 109 -11.33 -13.78 9.76
N LYS A 110 -12.30 -13.06 9.19
CA LYS A 110 -13.66 -13.55 8.96
C LYS A 110 -13.69 -14.86 8.19
N LYS A 111 -12.91 -14.94 7.10
CA LYS A 111 -12.83 -16.17 6.29
C LYS A 111 -12.26 -17.37 7.04
N LEU A 112 -11.30 -17.16 7.93
CA LEU A 112 -10.73 -18.21 8.77
C LEU A 112 -11.71 -18.62 9.89
N GLU A 113 -12.40 -17.67 10.51
CA GLU A 113 -13.44 -17.94 11.52
C GLU A 113 -14.59 -18.76 10.93
N GLU A 114 -15.04 -18.46 9.70
CA GLU A 114 -16.03 -19.25 8.96
C GLU A 114 -15.58 -20.71 8.71
N ARG A 115 -14.26 -20.94 8.68
CA ARG A 115 -13.67 -22.29 8.60
C ARG A 115 -13.35 -22.93 9.95
N GLY A 116 -13.77 -22.30 11.05
CA GLY A 116 -13.66 -22.84 12.42
C GLY A 116 -12.30 -22.65 13.08
N PHE A 117 -11.49 -21.67 12.63
CA PHE A 117 -10.28 -21.24 13.30
C PHE A 117 -10.59 -20.21 14.39
N GLN A 118 -9.80 -20.20 15.45
CA GLN A 118 -9.80 -19.16 16.47
C GLN A 118 -8.81 -18.08 16.07
N VAL A 119 -9.33 -16.91 15.65
CA VAL A 119 -8.49 -15.85 15.10
C VAL A 119 -8.28 -14.74 16.13
N THR A 120 -7.02 -14.33 16.30
CA THR A 120 -6.64 -13.13 17.03
C THR A 120 -6.17 -12.09 15.99
N LEU A 121 -6.99 -11.08 15.73
CA LEU A 121 -6.65 -9.96 14.87
C LEU A 121 -6.08 -8.82 15.70
N SER A 122 -4.90 -8.30 15.34
CA SER A 122 -4.27 -7.18 16.03
C SER A 122 -3.47 -6.30 15.07
N SER A 123 -3.42 -4.98 15.33
CA SER A 123 -2.37 -4.13 14.81
C SER A 123 -1.01 -4.57 15.35
N MET A 124 0.05 -4.41 14.56
CA MET A 124 1.42 -4.72 15.03
C MET A 124 1.83 -3.88 16.23
N ASN A 125 1.34 -2.64 16.32
CA ASN A 125 1.61 -1.75 17.44
C ASN A 125 0.95 -2.21 18.75
N ASP A 126 -0.22 -2.84 18.67
CA ASP A 126 -0.99 -3.32 19.83
C ASP A 126 -0.56 -4.72 20.27
N PHE A 127 0.14 -5.44 19.39
CA PHE A 127 0.61 -6.79 19.67
C PHE A 127 1.81 -6.77 20.62
N LYS A 128 1.74 -7.54 21.69
CA LYS A 128 2.86 -7.68 22.64
C LYS A 128 3.95 -8.56 22.04
N PRO A 129 5.13 -8.03 21.65
CA PRO A 129 6.14 -8.78 20.92
C PRO A 129 6.62 -10.05 21.62
N ASN A 130 6.67 -10.05 22.96
CA ASN A 130 7.05 -11.23 23.75
C ASN A 130 6.05 -12.39 23.65
N SER A 131 4.81 -12.12 23.20
CA SER A 131 3.79 -13.15 22.98
C SER A 131 4.05 -13.98 21.72
N LEU A 132 4.94 -13.52 20.83
CA LEU A 132 5.27 -14.19 19.57
C LEU A 132 5.75 -15.64 19.78
N LYS A 133 6.46 -15.94 20.87
CA LYS A 133 6.90 -17.30 21.25
C LYS A 133 5.75 -18.31 21.40
N LYS A 134 4.54 -17.82 21.66
CA LYS A 134 3.35 -18.67 21.87
C LYS A 134 2.53 -18.87 20.61
N VAL A 135 2.80 -18.06 19.58
CA VAL A 135 2.07 -18.08 18.32
C VAL A 135 2.50 -19.32 17.52
N LYS A 136 1.53 -20.10 17.05
CA LYS A 136 1.76 -21.28 16.20
C LYS A 136 1.53 -20.97 14.72
N ASN A 137 0.51 -20.18 14.41
CA ASN A 137 0.21 -19.74 13.04
C ASN A 137 0.12 -18.21 13.02
N LEU A 138 0.99 -17.58 12.25
CA LEU A 138 1.10 -16.14 12.11
C LEU A 138 0.85 -15.72 10.67
N LEU A 139 -0.10 -14.82 10.47
CA LEU A 139 -0.33 -14.18 9.20
C LEU A 139 0.04 -12.70 9.32
N ILE A 140 0.91 -12.24 8.44
CA ILE A 140 1.35 -10.85 8.36
C ILE A 140 0.80 -10.23 7.09
N LEU A 141 0.06 -9.12 7.24
CA LEU A 141 -0.38 -8.28 6.15
C LEU A 141 0.21 -6.89 6.35
N VAL A 142 1.15 -6.50 5.50
CA VAL A 142 1.91 -5.26 5.72
C VAL A 142 2.10 -4.48 4.43
N SER A 143 1.94 -3.15 4.50
CA SER A 143 2.32 -2.24 3.43
C SER A 143 3.76 -1.75 3.61
N THR A 144 4.37 -1.33 2.51
CA THR A 144 5.61 -0.56 2.54
C THR A 144 5.26 0.91 2.39
N HIS A 145 5.90 1.77 3.18
CA HIS A 145 5.71 3.20 3.20
C HIS A 145 7.00 3.92 2.78
N GLY A 146 6.87 5.12 2.22
CA GLY A 146 8.01 5.94 1.83
C GLY A 146 9.05 5.22 0.97
N GLU A 147 10.30 5.31 1.34
CA GLU A 147 11.45 4.73 0.62
C GLU A 147 11.79 3.29 1.08
N GLY A 148 10.80 2.53 1.48
CA GLY A 148 10.98 1.13 1.91
C GLY A 148 10.68 0.87 3.37
N ASP A 149 10.19 1.87 4.08
CA ASP A 149 10.01 1.86 5.53
C ASP A 149 8.75 1.09 5.96
N ALA A 150 8.77 0.63 7.20
CA ALA A 150 7.59 0.04 7.81
C ALA A 150 6.55 1.13 8.12
N PRO A 151 5.24 0.89 7.93
CA PRO A 151 4.21 1.85 8.33
C PRO A 151 4.24 2.10 9.84
N ASP A 152 3.81 3.28 10.26
CA ASP A 152 3.91 3.76 11.65
C ASP A 152 3.48 2.73 12.70
N ASN A 153 2.39 2.03 12.42
CA ASN A 153 1.87 1.01 13.33
C ASN A 153 2.60 -0.35 13.25
N ALA A 154 3.66 -0.45 12.47
CA ALA A 154 4.51 -1.65 12.37
C ALA A 154 5.95 -1.42 12.84
N VAL A 155 6.41 -0.18 12.97
CA VAL A 155 7.81 0.18 13.29
C VAL A 155 8.30 -0.55 14.54
N SER A 156 7.60 -0.44 15.66
CA SER A 156 8.03 -1.05 16.92
C SER A 156 8.16 -2.58 16.86
N PHE A 157 7.26 -3.25 16.13
CA PHE A 157 7.31 -4.69 15.94
C PHE A 157 8.42 -5.09 14.96
N TYR A 158 8.63 -4.31 13.92
CA TYR A 158 9.72 -4.47 12.96
C TYR A 158 11.09 -4.39 13.66
N GLU A 159 11.34 -3.33 14.44
CA GLU A 159 12.56 -3.13 15.20
C GLU A 159 12.78 -4.26 16.22
N PHE A 160 11.73 -4.68 16.92
CA PHE A 160 11.82 -5.82 17.85
C PHE A 160 12.32 -7.08 17.15
N LEU A 161 11.75 -7.44 15.99
CA LEU A 161 12.16 -8.64 15.25
C LEU A 161 13.60 -8.57 14.76
N HIS A 162 14.10 -7.37 14.43
CA HIS A 162 15.48 -7.16 13.99
C HIS A 162 16.47 -6.98 15.14
N SER A 163 15.98 -6.84 16.38
CA SER A 163 16.81 -6.71 17.56
C SER A 163 17.35 -8.06 18.06
N LYS A 164 18.35 -8.00 18.97
CA LYS A 164 18.87 -9.20 19.67
C LYS A 164 17.86 -9.83 20.64
N ARG A 165 16.72 -9.19 20.87
CA ARG A 165 15.64 -9.69 21.75
C ARG A 165 14.65 -10.57 21.02
N ALA A 166 14.74 -10.65 19.69
CA ALA A 166 13.89 -11.53 18.88
C ALA A 166 14.05 -12.99 19.31
N PRO A 167 12.94 -13.70 19.55
CA PRO A 167 13.00 -15.09 19.99
C PRO A 167 13.29 -16.05 18.84
N GLU A 168 13.80 -17.25 19.13
CA GLU A 168 13.74 -18.37 18.19
C GLU A 168 12.28 -18.81 17.98
N LEU A 169 11.92 -19.10 16.73
CA LEU A 169 10.55 -19.34 16.27
C LEU A 169 10.40 -20.70 15.56
N ALA A 170 11.15 -21.73 15.98
CA ALA A 170 11.19 -23.05 15.34
C ALA A 170 9.81 -23.73 15.16
N ASP A 171 8.85 -23.42 16.04
CA ASP A 171 7.49 -23.97 16.01
C ASP A 171 6.49 -23.06 15.29
N LEU A 172 6.89 -21.89 14.82
CA LEU A 172 6.05 -20.93 14.14
C LEU A 172 5.84 -21.34 12.68
N ARG A 173 4.58 -21.33 12.24
CA ARG A 173 4.23 -21.32 10.81
C ARG A 173 3.71 -19.94 10.44
N PHE A 174 4.16 -19.40 9.31
CA PHE A 174 3.77 -18.05 8.94
C PHE A 174 3.52 -17.89 7.44
N ALA A 175 2.77 -16.85 7.08
CA ALA A 175 2.62 -16.36 5.72
C ALA A 175 2.58 -14.84 5.70
N VAL A 176 3.11 -14.24 4.64
CA VAL A 176 3.20 -12.78 4.48
C VAL A 176 2.49 -12.36 3.20
N LEU A 177 1.60 -11.38 3.32
CA LEU A 177 1.06 -10.59 2.21
C LEU A 177 1.63 -9.19 2.30
N ALA A 178 2.40 -8.79 1.29
CA ALA A 178 3.03 -7.50 1.22
C ALA A 178 2.31 -6.60 0.21
N LEU A 179 2.01 -5.37 0.57
CA LEU A 179 1.46 -4.34 -0.31
C LEU A 179 2.51 -3.28 -0.58
N GLY A 180 2.56 -2.81 -1.83
CA GLY A 180 3.46 -1.76 -2.26
C GLY A 180 3.00 -1.10 -3.55
N ASP A 181 3.89 -0.32 -4.15
CA ASP A 181 3.72 0.28 -5.48
C ASP A 181 5.01 0.05 -6.27
N THR A 182 4.91 -0.61 -7.43
CA THR A 182 6.06 -0.91 -8.30
C THR A 182 6.73 0.33 -8.92
N SER A 183 6.14 1.52 -8.76
CA SER A 183 6.79 2.77 -9.13
C SER A 183 7.90 3.19 -8.16
N TYR A 184 7.95 2.59 -6.96
CA TYR A 184 8.99 2.83 -5.96
C TYR A 184 10.07 1.74 -6.00
N GLU A 185 11.31 2.14 -5.70
CA GLU A 185 12.48 1.24 -5.72
C GLU A 185 12.31 0.08 -4.74
N PHE A 186 11.86 0.38 -3.54
CA PHE A 186 11.73 -0.59 -2.45
C PHE A 186 10.33 -1.22 -2.40
N PHE A 187 9.82 -1.60 -3.58
CA PHE A 187 8.53 -2.26 -3.71
C PHE A 187 8.39 -3.45 -2.76
N CYS A 188 7.38 -3.41 -1.88
CA CYS A 188 7.07 -4.42 -0.87
C CYS A 188 8.24 -4.74 0.09
N GLN A 189 9.18 -3.80 0.32
CA GLN A 189 10.40 -4.07 1.09
C GLN A 189 10.10 -4.52 2.51
N THR A 190 9.21 -3.84 3.22
CA THR A 190 8.83 -4.21 4.60
C THR A 190 8.33 -5.66 4.69
N GLY A 191 7.51 -6.10 3.73
CA GLY A 191 7.05 -7.48 3.68
C GLY A 191 8.15 -8.48 3.39
N LYS A 192 9.11 -8.11 2.52
CA LYS A 192 10.31 -8.91 2.23
C LYS A 192 11.17 -9.10 3.48
N ASP A 193 11.33 -8.04 4.26
CA ASP A 193 12.14 -8.06 5.47
C ASP A 193 11.47 -8.91 6.57
N PHE A 194 10.16 -8.78 6.76
CA PHE A 194 9.41 -9.65 7.68
C PHE A 194 9.51 -11.12 7.28
N ASP A 195 9.30 -11.43 6.01
CA ASP A 195 9.33 -12.80 5.48
C ASP A 195 10.69 -13.45 5.69
N LYS A 196 11.76 -12.73 5.33
CA LYS A 196 13.14 -13.17 5.51
C LYS A 196 13.49 -13.32 6.99
N ARG A 197 13.13 -12.33 7.82
CA ARG A 197 13.49 -12.32 9.23
C ARG A 197 12.81 -13.41 10.03
N LEU A 198 11.54 -13.70 9.76
CA LEU A 198 10.82 -14.81 10.40
C LEU A 198 11.44 -16.17 10.06
N GLU A 199 11.89 -16.38 8.82
CA GLU A 199 12.63 -17.59 8.43
C GLU A 199 13.97 -17.69 9.15
N GLU A 200 14.76 -16.60 9.22
CA GLU A 200 16.04 -16.57 9.95
C GLU A 200 15.87 -16.91 11.43
N LEU A 201 14.74 -16.57 12.03
CA LEU A 201 14.39 -16.93 13.41
C LEU A 201 13.87 -18.37 13.56
N GLY A 202 13.83 -19.15 12.47
CA GLY A 202 13.44 -20.57 12.47
C GLY A 202 11.98 -20.85 12.10
N GLY A 203 11.19 -19.83 11.79
CA GLY A 203 9.80 -19.95 11.33
C GLY A 203 9.68 -20.67 9.99
N LYS A 204 8.57 -21.40 9.79
CA LYS A 204 8.29 -22.16 8.56
C LYS A 204 7.18 -21.48 7.77
N ARG A 205 7.42 -21.18 6.48
CA ARG A 205 6.37 -20.63 5.61
C ARG A 205 5.23 -21.61 5.42
N LEU A 206 3.99 -21.15 5.59
CA LEU A 206 2.77 -21.85 5.19
C LEU A 206 2.64 -21.88 3.68
N ILE A 207 2.82 -20.71 3.06
CA ILE A 207 2.86 -20.49 1.61
C ILE A 207 3.94 -19.45 1.31
N PRO A 208 4.45 -19.36 0.07
CA PRO A 208 5.34 -18.28 -0.34
C PRO A 208 4.69 -16.91 -0.14
N ARG A 209 5.53 -15.90 0.21
CA ARG A 209 5.10 -14.49 0.28
C ARG A 209 4.49 -14.05 -1.05
N VAL A 210 3.47 -13.21 -0.98
CA VAL A 210 2.87 -12.55 -2.14
C VAL A 210 3.11 -11.06 -2.03
N ASP A 211 3.74 -10.49 -3.07
CA ASP A 211 4.01 -9.06 -3.21
C ASP A 211 2.93 -8.48 -4.15
N CYS A 212 2.11 -7.57 -3.64
CA CYS A 212 0.99 -6.95 -4.35
C CYS A 212 1.31 -5.51 -4.73
N ASP A 213 1.06 -5.15 -5.98
CA ASP A 213 1.07 -3.77 -6.45
C ASP A 213 -0.23 -3.04 -6.03
N VAL A 214 -0.38 -1.80 -6.44
CA VAL A 214 -1.54 -0.93 -6.14
C VAL A 214 -2.90 -1.56 -6.46
N ASP A 215 -2.98 -2.47 -7.43
CA ASP A 215 -4.17 -3.27 -7.75
C ASP A 215 -4.11 -4.65 -7.08
N PHE A 216 -4.10 -4.67 -5.77
CA PHE A 216 -3.87 -5.87 -4.96
C PHE A 216 -5.09 -6.82 -4.84
N GLY A 217 -6.27 -6.43 -5.33
CA GLY A 217 -7.53 -7.12 -5.00
C GLY A 217 -7.54 -8.62 -5.30
N GLU A 218 -7.16 -9.01 -6.53
CA GLU A 218 -7.17 -10.41 -6.98
C GLU A 218 -6.08 -11.23 -6.30
N LEU A 219 -4.85 -10.70 -6.24
CA LEU A 219 -3.71 -11.39 -5.61
C LEU A 219 -3.93 -11.60 -4.11
N ALA A 220 -4.50 -10.60 -3.42
CA ALA A 220 -4.84 -10.73 -2.03
C ALA A 220 -5.95 -11.76 -1.78
N ALA A 221 -6.97 -11.82 -2.66
CA ALA A 221 -8.04 -12.81 -2.58
C ALA A 221 -7.50 -14.24 -2.79
N ASP A 222 -6.61 -14.45 -3.77
CA ASP A 222 -5.94 -15.73 -4.00
C ASP A 222 -5.10 -16.13 -2.79
N TRP A 223 -4.29 -15.21 -2.26
CA TRP A 223 -3.48 -15.46 -1.06
C TRP A 223 -4.34 -15.89 0.14
N MET A 224 -5.46 -15.18 0.40
CA MET A 224 -6.39 -15.53 1.48
C MET A 224 -6.99 -16.94 1.30
N ASN A 225 -7.33 -17.33 0.06
CA ASN A 225 -7.84 -18.65 -0.26
C ASN A 225 -6.80 -19.74 0.06
N ARG A 226 -5.59 -19.56 -0.47
CA ARG A 226 -4.47 -20.52 -0.30
C ARG A 226 -4.06 -20.68 1.15
N VAL A 227 -3.96 -19.59 1.92
CA VAL A 227 -3.69 -19.65 3.36
C VAL A 227 -4.76 -20.47 4.09
N ALA A 228 -6.03 -20.18 3.82
CA ALA A 228 -7.14 -20.86 4.48
C ALA A 228 -7.25 -22.34 4.10
N GLU A 229 -6.85 -22.73 2.89
CA GLU A 229 -6.75 -24.12 2.44
C GLU A 229 -5.58 -24.84 3.14
N THR A 230 -4.38 -24.25 3.10
CA THR A 230 -3.18 -24.84 3.72
C THR A 230 -3.33 -25.04 5.24
N LEU A 231 -3.97 -24.09 5.94
CA LEU A 231 -4.29 -24.22 7.35
C LEU A 231 -5.34 -25.32 7.58
N GLY A 232 -6.36 -25.42 6.71
CA GLY A 232 -7.39 -26.45 6.75
C GLY A 232 -6.85 -27.86 6.54
N GLU A 233 -6.02 -28.08 5.54
CA GLU A 233 -5.36 -29.37 5.27
C GLU A 233 -4.50 -29.85 6.43
N SER A 234 -3.86 -28.91 7.11
CA SER A 234 -3.03 -29.22 8.29
C SER A 234 -3.85 -29.64 9.50
N THR A 235 -5.14 -29.29 9.57
CA THR A 235 -6.03 -29.59 10.71
C THR A 235 -6.94 -30.79 10.47
N TYR A 236 -7.20 -31.16 9.21
CA TYR A 236 -8.05 -32.29 8.82
C TYR A 236 -7.23 -33.36 8.08
N GLY A 237 -6.55 -34.21 8.80
CA GLY A 237 -6.11 -35.50 8.28
C GLY A 237 -7.34 -36.39 8.05
N GLY A 238 -8.00 -36.24 6.88
CA GLY A 238 -9.03 -37.14 6.38
C GLY A 238 -10.43 -36.96 6.97
N ALA A 239 -11.27 -36.21 6.30
CA ALA A 239 -12.65 -36.53 5.92
C ALA A 239 -13.32 -35.33 5.26
N SER A 240 -13.65 -35.48 3.98
CA SER A 240 -14.59 -34.63 3.28
C SER A 240 -15.99 -34.80 3.87
N SER A 241 -16.56 -33.73 4.39
CA SER A 241 -17.99 -33.64 4.66
C SER A 241 -18.49 -32.30 4.20
N ALA A 242 -19.31 -32.33 3.15
CA ALA A 242 -20.11 -31.21 2.71
C ALA A 242 -21.10 -30.84 3.83
N ALA A 243 -21.02 -29.63 4.34
CA ALA A 243 -22.03 -29.07 5.22
C ALA A 243 -22.80 -27.98 4.47
N ALA A 244 -24.10 -28.23 4.37
CA ALA A 244 -25.13 -27.37 3.80
C ALA A 244 -25.20 -26.01 4.50
N GLY A 245 -25.58 -24.99 3.72
CA GLY A 245 -25.75 -23.62 4.19
C GLY A 245 -26.79 -23.47 5.28
N LEU A 246 -26.49 -22.61 6.23
CA LEU A 246 -27.43 -21.98 7.14
C LEU A 246 -27.59 -20.52 6.75
N PRO A 247 -28.79 -19.94 6.86
CA PRO A 247 -29.07 -18.61 6.35
C PRO A 247 -28.38 -17.55 7.20
N ALA A 248 -27.81 -16.57 6.51
CA ALA A 248 -27.25 -15.36 7.10
C ALA A 248 -28.36 -14.64 7.90
N GLN A 249 -28.11 -14.39 9.17
CA GLN A 249 -28.90 -13.43 9.92
C GLN A 249 -28.54 -12.02 9.43
N THR A 250 -29.55 -11.39 8.85
CA THR A 250 -29.53 -9.99 8.42
C THR A 250 -29.47 -9.08 9.64
N GLY A 251 -28.25 -8.62 9.96
CA GLY A 251 -28.09 -7.37 10.67
C GLY A 251 -28.32 -6.25 9.64
N THR A 252 -29.26 -5.37 9.89
CA THR A 252 -29.57 -4.21 9.06
C THR A 252 -28.55 -3.10 9.28
N ASP A 253 -27.30 -3.32 8.80
CA ASP A 253 -26.42 -2.24 8.40
C ASP A 253 -26.50 -2.22 6.87
N THR A 254 -27.05 -1.15 6.32
CA THR A 254 -27.08 -0.89 4.88
C THR A 254 -25.66 -0.63 4.40
N GLU A 255 -24.88 -1.70 4.23
CA GLU A 255 -23.57 -1.58 3.57
C GLU A 255 -23.81 -1.03 2.15
N SER A 256 -23.06 0.00 1.79
CA SER A 256 -23.08 0.54 0.43
C SER A 256 -22.58 -0.51 -0.55
N ASP A 257 -23.25 -0.64 -1.70
CA ASP A 257 -22.79 -1.51 -2.82
C ASP A 257 -21.51 -0.98 -3.49
N TYR A 258 -21.10 0.25 -3.16
CA TYR A 258 -19.96 0.91 -3.76
C TYR A 258 -18.67 0.70 -2.97
N SER A 259 -17.58 0.54 -3.70
CA SER A 259 -16.26 0.22 -3.14
C SER A 259 -15.14 0.61 -4.12
N ARG A 260 -13.90 0.37 -3.74
CA ARG A 260 -12.75 0.53 -4.65
C ARG A 260 -12.91 -0.26 -5.96
N SER A 261 -13.49 -1.46 -5.95
CA SER A 261 -13.72 -2.27 -7.15
C SER A 261 -15.01 -1.91 -7.90
N ASN A 262 -15.92 -1.20 -7.25
CA ASN A 262 -17.17 -0.70 -7.82
C ASN A 262 -17.39 0.76 -7.39
N PRO A 263 -16.67 1.75 -7.98
CA PRO A 263 -16.74 3.14 -7.53
C PRO A 263 -18.09 3.78 -7.85
N PHE A 264 -18.54 4.65 -6.94
CA PHE A 264 -19.71 5.49 -7.15
C PHE A 264 -19.39 6.63 -8.12
N ARG A 265 -20.33 7.00 -8.98
CA ARG A 265 -20.20 8.16 -9.84
C ARG A 265 -20.77 9.40 -9.17
N ALA A 266 -19.91 10.08 -8.41
CA ALA A 266 -20.25 11.29 -7.68
C ALA A 266 -20.34 12.50 -8.62
N GLU A 267 -21.43 13.26 -8.55
CA GLU A 267 -21.56 14.52 -9.28
C GLU A 267 -20.68 15.60 -8.65
N VAL A 268 -20.03 16.40 -9.48
CA VAL A 268 -19.26 17.56 -9.06
C VAL A 268 -20.21 18.73 -8.79
N LEU A 269 -20.36 19.13 -7.54
CA LEU A 269 -21.22 20.24 -7.12
C LEU A 269 -20.49 21.57 -7.25
N GLU A 270 -19.24 21.59 -6.80
CA GLU A 270 -18.41 22.80 -6.85
C GLU A 270 -16.94 22.46 -7.14
N ASN A 271 -16.23 23.38 -7.84
CA ASN A 271 -14.79 23.27 -8.11
C ASN A 271 -14.14 24.67 -8.10
N LEU A 272 -13.65 25.09 -6.94
CA LEU A 272 -13.13 26.43 -6.71
C LEU A 272 -11.59 26.43 -6.62
N ASN A 273 -10.95 27.44 -7.22
CA ASN A 273 -9.55 27.73 -6.96
C ASN A 273 -9.41 28.55 -5.67
N LEU A 274 -8.73 27.99 -4.69
CA LEU A 274 -8.50 28.63 -3.38
C LEU A 274 -7.33 29.62 -3.38
N ASN A 275 -6.43 29.56 -4.37
CA ASN A 275 -5.31 30.50 -4.45
C ASN A 275 -5.73 31.83 -5.05
N GLY A 276 -5.20 32.90 -4.49
CA GLY A 276 -5.41 34.25 -4.96
C GLY A 276 -4.69 34.56 -6.29
N ARG A 277 -5.11 35.63 -6.95
CA ARG A 277 -4.49 36.08 -8.21
C ARG A 277 -3.00 36.37 -8.01
N GLY A 278 -2.16 35.79 -8.85
CA GLY A 278 -0.71 35.96 -8.81
C GLY A 278 0.05 34.88 -8.05
N SER A 279 -0.64 33.89 -7.48
CA SER A 279 0.01 32.68 -6.98
C SER A 279 0.62 31.86 -8.12
N ASP A 280 1.75 31.24 -7.86
CA ASP A 280 2.35 30.20 -8.73
C ASP A 280 1.76 28.80 -8.46
N ARG A 281 0.76 28.72 -7.57
CA ARG A 281 0.07 27.51 -7.17
C ARG A 281 -1.38 27.54 -7.61
N GLU A 282 -1.94 26.35 -7.77
CA GLU A 282 -3.36 26.14 -7.99
C GLU A 282 -3.82 25.03 -7.06
N THR A 283 -4.67 25.39 -6.09
CA THR A 283 -5.27 24.44 -5.14
C THR A 283 -6.77 24.53 -5.27
N ARG A 284 -7.39 23.41 -5.60
CA ARG A 284 -8.83 23.29 -5.79
C ARG A 284 -9.52 22.80 -4.53
N HIS A 285 -10.65 23.41 -4.22
CA HIS A 285 -11.67 22.85 -3.36
C HIS A 285 -12.74 22.24 -4.25
N LEU A 286 -12.99 20.96 -4.08
CA LEU A 286 -14.05 20.25 -4.80
C LEU A 286 -15.09 19.75 -3.80
N GLU A 287 -16.36 19.90 -4.17
CA GLU A 287 -17.52 19.33 -3.48
C GLU A 287 -18.17 18.31 -4.41
N LEU A 288 -18.41 17.12 -3.89
CA LEU A 288 -18.96 15.99 -4.65
C LEU A 288 -20.19 15.44 -3.93
N SER A 289 -21.26 15.17 -4.68
CA SER A 289 -22.47 14.55 -4.14
C SER A 289 -22.26 13.08 -3.85
N LEU A 290 -22.66 12.64 -2.67
CA LEU A 290 -22.78 11.23 -2.30
C LEU A 290 -24.24 10.76 -2.26
N GLU A 291 -25.20 11.61 -2.67
CA GLU A 291 -26.63 11.30 -2.65
C GLU A 291 -26.94 9.98 -3.39
N GLY A 292 -27.69 9.11 -2.74
CA GLY A 292 -28.06 7.79 -3.29
C GLY A 292 -26.97 6.72 -3.26
N SER A 293 -25.74 7.04 -2.78
CA SER A 293 -24.64 6.06 -2.71
C SER A 293 -24.67 5.20 -1.44
N ASN A 294 -25.26 5.67 -0.37
CA ASN A 294 -25.12 5.13 0.98
C ASN A 294 -23.66 5.04 1.48
N LEU A 295 -22.74 5.78 0.84
CA LEU A 295 -21.36 5.85 1.30
C LEU A 295 -21.30 6.67 2.59
N GLN A 296 -20.67 6.11 3.60
CA GLN A 296 -20.46 6.77 4.89
C GLN A 296 -18.98 7.05 5.08
N TYR A 297 -18.64 8.18 5.68
CA TYR A 297 -17.27 8.52 6.06
C TYR A 297 -17.24 9.28 7.38
N GLU A 298 -16.07 9.31 7.98
CA GLU A 298 -15.77 10.12 9.17
C GLU A 298 -14.56 11.02 8.88
N PRO A 299 -14.47 12.18 9.54
CA PRO A 299 -13.25 12.98 9.47
C PRO A 299 -11.98 12.17 9.72
N GLY A 300 -10.98 12.35 8.86
CA GLY A 300 -9.75 11.55 8.84
C GLY A 300 -9.76 10.36 7.88
N ASP A 301 -10.90 10.05 7.25
CA ASP A 301 -10.96 9.15 6.09
C ASP A 301 -10.46 9.84 4.82
N SER A 302 -10.23 9.07 3.76
CA SER A 302 -9.81 9.58 2.46
C SER A 302 -10.84 9.25 1.37
N LEU A 303 -10.96 10.15 0.40
CA LEU A 303 -11.71 9.91 -0.83
C LEU A 303 -10.76 9.36 -1.89
N GLY A 304 -11.06 8.17 -2.40
CA GLY A 304 -10.39 7.61 -3.56
C GLY A 304 -11.05 8.08 -4.85
N VAL A 305 -10.28 8.66 -5.77
CA VAL A 305 -10.75 9.16 -7.06
C VAL A 305 -10.03 8.43 -8.18
N TYR A 306 -10.77 7.87 -9.15
CA TYR A 306 -10.21 7.34 -10.38
C TYR A 306 -10.08 8.45 -11.42
N PRO A 307 -8.86 8.78 -11.84
CA PRO A 307 -8.63 9.84 -12.82
C PRO A 307 -8.79 9.36 -14.26
N GLU A 308 -8.80 10.32 -15.18
CA GLU A 308 -8.49 10.10 -16.59
C GLU A 308 -7.12 10.69 -16.92
N ASN A 309 -6.36 10.01 -17.78
CA ASN A 309 -5.12 10.56 -18.33
C ASN A 309 -5.37 11.87 -19.12
N ASP A 310 -4.32 12.61 -19.35
CA ASP A 310 -4.41 13.80 -20.21
C ASP A 310 -4.72 13.38 -21.66
N PRO A 311 -5.83 13.85 -22.24
CA PRO A 311 -6.18 13.53 -23.62
C PRO A 311 -5.09 13.90 -24.61
N ARG A 312 -4.34 14.98 -24.36
CA ARG A 312 -3.21 15.41 -25.21
C ARG A 312 -2.10 14.36 -25.24
N LEU A 313 -1.72 13.84 -24.07
CA LEU A 313 -0.71 12.77 -23.97
C LEU A 313 -1.18 11.48 -24.65
N VAL A 314 -2.47 11.13 -24.52
CA VAL A 314 -3.08 9.97 -25.18
C VAL A 314 -2.99 10.11 -26.70
N ASP A 315 -3.41 11.26 -27.24
CA ASP A 315 -3.43 11.53 -28.67
C ASP A 315 -1.99 11.58 -29.25
N GLU A 316 -1.02 12.21 -28.55
CA GLU A 316 0.40 12.21 -28.90
C GLU A 316 1.01 10.79 -28.92
N LEU A 317 0.64 9.94 -27.96
CA LEU A 317 1.12 8.56 -27.89
C LEU A 317 0.57 7.70 -29.06
N ILE A 318 -0.72 7.83 -29.36
CA ILE A 318 -1.37 7.16 -30.50
C ILE A 318 -0.70 7.59 -31.81
N GLU A 319 -0.47 8.89 -32.00
CA GLU A 319 0.21 9.44 -33.18
C GLU A 319 1.66 8.96 -33.29
N ALA A 320 2.43 8.99 -32.21
CA ALA A 320 3.82 8.55 -32.21
C ALA A 320 3.99 7.08 -32.61
N MET A 321 3.03 6.24 -32.26
CA MET A 321 3.01 4.83 -32.61
C MET A 321 2.35 4.53 -33.97
N GLY A 322 1.61 5.47 -34.53
CA GLY A 322 0.89 5.32 -35.79
C GLY A 322 -0.35 4.41 -35.69
N TRP A 323 -0.93 4.29 -34.48
CA TRP A 323 -2.14 3.50 -34.24
C TRP A 323 -3.41 4.25 -34.65
N LYS A 324 -4.54 3.53 -34.69
CA LYS A 324 -5.86 4.13 -34.86
C LYS A 324 -6.55 4.22 -33.51
N ALA A 325 -7.10 5.40 -33.19
CA ALA A 325 -7.77 5.66 -31.92
C ALA A 325 -8.95 4.69 -31.64
N GLU A 326 -9.63 4.27 -32.69
CA GLU A 326 -10.78 3.37 -32.67
C GLU A 326 -10.41 1.87 -32.71
N GLU A 327 -9.11 1.54 -32.77
CA GLU A 327 -8.64 0.17 -32.75
C GLU A 327 -9.08 -0.51 -31.45
N THR A 328 -9.56 -1.74 -31.56
CA THR A 328 -10.07 -2.50 -30.41
C THR A 328 -8.94 -3.19 -29.68
N VAL A 329 -8.87 -2.98 -28.38
CA VAL A 329 -7.86 -3.56 -27.46
C VAL A 329 -8.54 -4.22 -26.25
N PRO A 330 -7.86 -5.14 -25.53
CA PRO A 330 -8.39 -5.71 -24.31
C PRO A 330 -8.68 -4.65 -23.25
N SER A 331 -9.80 -4.77 -22.55
CA SER A 331 -10.13 -4.04 -21.34
C SER A 331 -9.47 -4.71 -20.12
N PRO A 332 -9.18 -3.97 -19.03
CA PRO A 332 -8.78 -4.59 -17.76
C PRO A 332 -9.80 -5.57 -17.18
N LYS A 333 -11.07 -5.49 -17.60
CA LYS A 333 -12.10 -6.47 -17.24
C LYS A 333 -12.03 -7.66 -18.18
N ALA A 334 -11.88 -8.84 -17.60
CA ALA A 334 -11.72 -10.08 -18.36
C ALA A 334 -12.87 -10.29 -19.38
N GLY A 335 -12.51 -10.50 -20.64
CA GLY A 335 -13.47 -10.78 -21.73
C GLY A 335 -14.12 -9.54 -22.35
N GLU A 336 -13.82 -8.33 -21.87
CA GLU A 336 -14.29 -7.08 -22.48
C GLU A 336 -13.21 -6.47 -23.37
N THR A 337 -13.65 -5.72 -24.39
CA THR A 337 -12.78 -4.92 -25.25
C THR A 337 -13.30 -3.49 -25.34
N VAL A 338 -12.38 -2.55 -25.53
CA VAL A 338 -12.68 -1.11 -25.66
C VAL A 338 -11.85 -0.51 -26.80
N THR A 339 -12.13 0.72 -27.19
CA THR A 339 -11.25 1.43 -28.14
C THR A 339 -9.90 1.74 -27.49
N LEU A 340 -8.83 1.79 -28.29
CA LEU A 340 -7.49 2.11 -27.80
C LEU A 340 -7.47 3.47 -27.07
N ARG A 341 -8.15 4.49 -27.64
CA ARG A 341 -8.22 5.80 -27.01
C ARG A 341 -8.90 5.75 -25.64
N GLU A 342 -10.00 5.00 -25.51
CA GLU A 342 -10.68 4.82 -24.23
C GLU A 342 -9.80 4.05 -23.23
N ALA A 343 -9.13 3.00 -23.67
CA ALA A 343 -8.21 2.21 -22.87
C ALA A 343 -7.10 3.10 -22.26
N LEU A 344 -6.41 3.88 -23.10
CA LEU A 344 -5.34 4.75 -22.68
C LEU A 344 -5.82 5.96 -21.86
N LEU A 345 -7.05 6.44 -22.11
CA LEU A 345 -7.62 7.57 -21.38
C LEU A 345 -8.06 7.18 -19.96
N ARG A 346 -8.71 6.02 -19.78
CA ARG A 346 -9.45 5.67 -18.57
C ARG A 346 -8.96 4.45 -17.81
N HIS A 347 -8.23 3.56 -18.48
CA HIS A 347 -7.97 2.24 -17.89
C HIS A 347 -6.51 1.98 -17.56
N TYR A 348 -5.57 2.51 -18.33
CA TYR A 348 -4.16 2.17 -18.21
C TYR A 348 -3.30 3.36 -17.81
N GLU A 349 -2.33 3.11 -16.93
CA GLU A 349 -1.34 4.10 -16.49
C GLU A 349 -0.30 4.31 -17.58
N ILE A 350 -0.22 5.55 -18.10
CA ILE A 350 0.74 5.93 -19.15
C ILE A 350 1.73 6.99 -18.72
N THR A 351 1.61 7.52 -17.49
CA THR A 351 2.40 8.66 -17.01
C THR A 351 3.63 8.27 -16.18
N VAL A 352 3.74 6.98 -15.83
CA VAL A 352 4.82 6.48 -14.97
C VAL A 352 5.49 5.28 -15.60
N LEU A 353 6.81 5.34 -15.76
CA LEU A 353 7.62 4.18 -16.12
C LEU A 353 7.97 3.38 -14.87
N THR A 354 7.99 2.06 -15.01
CA THR A 354 8.42 1.14 -13.95
C THR A 354 9.39 0.11 -14.51
N LYS A 355 10.26 -0.45 -13.65
CA LYS A 355 11.17 -1.53 -14.07
C LYS A 355 10.41 -2.74 -14.68
N PRO A 356 9.28 -3.22 -14.09
CA PRO A 356 8.50 -4.30 -14.70
C PRO A 356 7.97 -3.97 -16.09
N LEU A 357 7.54 -2.72 -16.33
CA LEU A 357 7.11 -2.27 -17.66
C LEU A 357 8.27 -2.36 -18.66
N LEU A 358 9.45 -1.86 -18.30
CA LEU A 358 10.64 -1.90 -19.15
C LEU A 358 11.11 -3.34 -19.45
N VAL A 359 11.02 -4.24 -18.47
CA VAL A 359 11.33 -5.67 -18.67
C VAL A 359 10.38 -6.28 -19.70
N LYS A 360 9.09 -6.10 -19.55
CA LYS A 360 8.09 -6.59 -20.53
C LYS A 360 8.28 -5.96 -21.92
N ALA A 361 8.58 -4.66 -21.97
CA ALA A 361 8.84 -3.95 -23.23
C ALA A 361 10.08 -4.54 -23.93
N GLN A 362 11.14 -4.85 -23.19
CA GLN A 362 12.34 -5.50 -23.73
C GLN A 362 12.03 -6.90 -24.26
N GLU A 363 11.24 -7.71 -23.55
CA GLU A 363 10.85 -9.05 -23.97
C GLU A 363 10.05 -9.04 -25.30
N LEU A 364 9.11 -8.10 -25.44
CA LEU A 364 8.27 -8.00 -26.64
C LEU A 364 8.98 -7.38 -27.85
N THR A 365 9.90 -6.45 -27.60
CA THR A 365 10.56 -5.71 -28.70
C THR A 365 11.97 -6.19 -29.01
N SER A 366 12.58 -6.97 -28.11
CA SER A 366 14.01 -7.33 -28.15
C SER A 366 14.92 -6.11 -28.32
N SER A 367 14.52 -4.95 -27.78
CA SER A 367 15.29 -3.71 -27.87
C SER A 367 16.61 -3.83 -27.11
N THR A 368 17.73 -3.71 -27.84
CA THR A 368 19.07 -3.75 -27.24
C THR A 368 19.29 -2.60 -26.26
N GLY A 369 18.78 -1.39 -26.57
CA GLY A 369 18.92 -0.23 -25.70
C GLY A 369 18.19 -0.38 -24.37
N ILE A 370 16.96 -0.93 -24.37
CA ILE A 370 16.25 -1.26 -23.11
C ILE A 370 16.99 -2.37 -22.38
N GLY A 371 17.47 -3.40 -23.08
CA GLY A 371 18.25 -4.50 -22.49
C GLY A 371 19.53 -4.01 -21.83
N GLU A 372 20.25 -3.07 -22.44
CA GLU A 372 21.44 -2.45 -21.85
C GLU A 372 21.10 -1.64 -20.59
N LEU A 373 19.98 -0.92 -20.59
CA LEU A 373 19.51 -0.16 -19.41
C LEU A 373 19.12 -1.10 -18.25
N LEU A 374 18.60 -2.28 -18.54
CA LEU A 374 18.20 -3.29 -17.55
C LEU A 374 19.36 -4.18 -17.08
N ALA A 375 20.56 -4.05 -17.67
CA ALA A 375 21.72 -4.88 -17.34
C ALA A 375 22.13 -4.71 -15.86
N ALA A 376 22.64 -5.80 -15.27
CA ALA A 376 23.14 -5.79 -13.90
C ALA A 376 24.23 -4.73 -13.70
N GLY A 377 24.17 -4.01 -12.60
CA GLY A 377 25.11 -2.93 -12.26
C GLY A 377 24.74 -1.56 -12.83
N ARG A 378 23.60 -1.43 -13.54
CA ARG A 378 23.11 -0.15 -14.08
C ARG A 378 21.85 0.38 -13.37
N GLU A 379 21.60 -0.07 -12.16
CA GLU A 379 20.39 0.30 -11.38
C GLU A 379 20.26 1.82 -11.19
N SER A 380 21.38 2.52 -11.00
CA SER A 380 21.38 3.99 -10.87
C SER A 380 20.97 4.69 -12.17
N GLU A 381 21.42 4.18 -13.32
CA GLU A 381 21.05 4.72 -14.63
C GLU A 381 19.59 4.43 -14.97
N LEU A 382 19.11 3.23 -14.64
CA LEU A 382 17.72 2.84 -14.78
C LEU A 382 16.81 3.77 -13.96
N ARG A 383 17.17 4.05 -12.72
CA ARG A 383 16.41 5.00 -11.87
C ARG A 383 16.38 6.39 -12.47
N ALA A 384 17.54 6.90 -12.89
CA ALA A 384 17.64 8.20 -13.53
C ALA A 384 16.84 8.27 -14.84
N TYR A 385 16.74 7.16 -15.57
CA TYR A 385 15.92 7.09 -16.78
C TYR A 385 14.41 7.14 -16.47
N ILE A 386 13.96 6.31 -15.52
CA ILE A 386 12.54 6.22 -15.13
C ILE A 386 12.04 7.54 -14.53
N ALA A 387 12.91 8.24 -13.79
CA ALA A 387 12.53 9.45 -13.07
C ALA A 387 12.01 10.55 -14.01
N GLY A 388 10.74 10.93 -13.87
CA GLY A 388 10.09 12.02 -14.60
C GLY A 388 9.86 11.75 -16.08
N ARG A 389 9.94 10.52 -16.55
CA ARG A 389 9.55 10.08 -17.90
C ARG A 389 8.22 9.35 -17.89
N ASP A 390 7.53 9.38 -19.02
CA ASP A 390 6.29 8.67 -19.29
C ASP A 390 6.43 7.68 -20.47
N THR A 391 5.34 7.01 -20.83
CA THR A 391 5.36 6.03 -21.93
C THR A 391 5.64 6.64 -23.29
N LEU A 392 5.32 7.93 -23.52
CA LEU A 392 5.64 8.61 -24.76
C LEU A 392 7.15 8.82 -24.91
N ASP A 393 7.86 9.16 -23.80
CA ASP A 393 9.33 9.23 -23.83
C ASP A 393 9.93 7.87 -24.17
N LEU A 394 9.44 6.78 -23.55
CA LEU A 394 9.89 5.43 -23.83
C LEU A 394 9.75 5.07 -25.30
N VAL A 395 8.60 5.38 -25.89
CA VAL A 395 8.31 5.13 -27.31
C VAL A 395 9.26 5.93 -28.22
N GLN A 396 9.52 7.18 -27.88
CA GLN A 396 10.40 8.05 -28.66
C GLN A 396 11.87 7.67 -28.54
N ASP A 397 12.34 7.39 -27.31
CA ASP A 397 13.75 7.08 -27.04
C ASP A 397 14.19 5.74 -27.63
N TYR A 398 13.31 4.73 -27.60
CA TYR A 398 13.63 3.37 -28.05
C TYR A 398 12.91 2.92 -29.33
N SER A 399 12.21 3.84 -30.00
CA SER A 399 11.57 3.59 -31.30
C SER A 399 10.70 2.32 -31.29
N LEU A 400 9.81 2.17 -30.33
CA LEU A 400 8.95 0.98 -30.14
C LEU A 400 7.91 0.80 -31.27
N LYS A 401 8.13 1.46 -32.44
CA LYS A 401 7.30 1.33 -33.63
C LYS A 401 7.30 -0.12 -34.10
N GLY A 402 6.11 -0.69 -34.23
CA GLY A 402 5.94 -2.10 -34.64
C GLY A 402 5.24 -2.96 -33.62
N LEU A 403 5.12 -2.51 -32.36
CA LEU A 403 4.20 -3.13 -31.41
C LEU A 403 2.76 -2.88 -31.84
N SER A 404 1.93 -3.90 -31.76
CA SER A 404 0.48 -3.70 -31.89
C SER A 404 -0.06 -2.93 -30.69
N ALA A 405 -1.20 -2.25 -30.86
CA ALA A 405 -1.86 -1.58 -29.76
C ALA A 405 -2.22 -2.56 -28.62
N SER A 406 -2.62 -3.78 -28.94
CA SER A 406 -2.93 -4.83 -27.96
C SER A 406 -1.70 -5.28 -27.16
N ASP A 407 -0.55 -5.44 -27.82
CA ASP A 407 0.70 -5.79 -27.14
C ASP A 407 1.13 -4.65 -26.22
N PHE A 408 1.03 -3.41 -26.67
CA PHE A 408 1.39 -2.24 -25.85
C PHE A 408 0.52 -2.11 -24.60
N VAL A 409 -0.80 -2.22 -24.68
CA VAL A 409 -1.66 -2.16 -23.49
C VAL A 409 -1.39 -3.30 -22.52
N SER A 410 -0.89 -4.46 -23.00
CA SER A 410 -0.49 -5.57 -22.13
C SER A 410 0.74 -5.27 -21.27
N LEU A 411 1.57 -4.29 -21.66
CA LEU A 411 2.70 -3.82 -20.86
C LEU A 411 2.25 -3.01 -19.65
N LEU A 412 1.11 -2.32 -19.80
CA LEU A 412 0.66 -1.31 -18.87
C LEU A 412 -0.06 -1.93 -17.67
N ARG A 413 0.07 -1.28 -16.53
CA ARG A 413 -0.78 -1.57 -15.35
C ARG A 413 -2.06 -0.76 -15.43
N LYS A 414 -3.07 -1.17 -14.69
CA LYS A 414 -4.31 -0.37 -14.53
C LYS A 414 -3.97 0.99 -13.92
N ILE A 415 -4.71 2.02 -14.33
CA ILE A 415 -4.57 3.36 -13.73
C ILE A 415 -5.02 3.31 -12.27
N PRO A 416 -4.15 3.67 -11.30
CA PRO A 416 -4.52 3.59 -9.89
C PRO A 416 -5.34 4.82 -9.48
N PRO A 417 -6.30 4.67 -8.55
CA PRO A 417 -6.96 5.81 -7.94
C PRO A 417 -5.96 6.63 -7.12
N ARG A 418 -6.29 7.89 -6.86
CA ARG A 418 -5.56 8.75 -5.92
C ARG A 418 -6.42 8.99 -4.69
N LEU A 419 -5.80 8.92 -3.52
CA LEU A 419 -6.44 9.19 -2.24
C LEU A 419 -6.22 10.65 -1.86
N TYR A 420 -7.28 11.29 -1.40
CA TYR A 420 -7.26 12.65 -0.87
C TYR A 420 -7.93 12.66 0.49
N SER A 421 -7.28 13.22 1.51
CA SER A 421 -7.86 13.39 2.83
C SER A 421 -9.14 14.21 2.72
N ILE A 422 -10.23 13.71 3.31
CA ILE A 422 -11.55 14.35 3.26
C ILE A 422 -11.51 15.66 4.05
N ALA A 423 -12.05 16.73 3.46
CA ALA A 423 -12.06 18.08 4.00
C ALA A 423 -13.46 18.53 4.50
N SER A 424 -14.43 17.61 4.61
CA SER A 424 -15.78 17.83 5.11
C SER A 424 -16.12 16.90 6.27
N SER A 425 -17.14 17.28 7.04
CA SER A 425 -17.82 16.40 8.00
C SER A 425 -19.16 15.98 7.42
N ALA A 426 -19.50 14.70 7.45
CA ALA A 426 -20.80 14.20 7.01
C ALA A 426 -21.96 14.72 7.88
N LYS A 427 -21.68 15.23 9.09
CA LYS A 427 -22.69 15.88 9.94
C LYS A 427 -22.97 17.31 9.49
N ALA A 428 -21.91 18.05 9.10
CA ALA A 428 -22.02 19.43 8.62
C ALA A 428 -22.53 19.50 7.16
N SER A 429 -22.14 18.54 6.32
CA SER A 429 -22.51 18.45 4.91
C SER A 429 -23.03 17.04 4.61
N PRO A 430 -24.29 16.74 4.96
CA PRO A 430 -24.91 15.46 4.66
C PRO A 430 -24.92 15.20 3.13
N ASP A 431 -24.70 13.96 2.75
CA ASP A 431 -24.68 13.52 1.34
C ASP A 431 -23.67 14.23 0.44
N GLU A 432 -22.63 14.85 1.02
CA GLU A 432 -21.54 15.49 0.30
C GLU A 432 -20.18 15.03 0.83
N VAL A 433 -19.16 15.11 -0.02
CA VAL A 433 -17.77 14.92 0.37
C VAL A 433 -16.90 15.98 -0.30
N HIS A 434 -16.06 16.66 0.50
CA HIS A 434 -15.20 17.72 0.01
C HIS A 434 -13.73 17.28 0.06
N VAL A 435 -12.93 17.73 -0.92
CA VAL A 435 -11.49 17.51 -0.96
C VAL A 435 -10.72 18.77 -1.33
N THR A 436 -9.47 18.84 -0.87
CA THR A 436 -8.54 19.94 -1.16
C THR A 436 -7.38 19.41 -1.99
N VAL A 437 -7.30 19.79 -3.25
CA VAL A 437 -6.36 19.20 -4.21
C VAL A 437 -5.47 20.25 -4.85
N ARG A 438 -4.15 20.10 -4.68
CA ARG A 438 -3.17 20.91 -5.40
C ARG A 438 -2.89 20.32 -6.77
N ALA A 439 -3.08 21.11 -7.83
CA ALA A 439 -2.70 20.74 -9.19
C ALA A 439 -1.17 20.65 -9.30
N VAL A 440 -0.67 19.49 -9.69
CA VAL A 440 0.76 19.22 -9.85
C VAL A 440 1.15 19.44 -11.30
N ARG A 441 2.01 20.42 -11.55
CA ARG A 441 2.60 20.70 -12.85
C ARG A 441 4.09 20.94 -12.68
N TYR A 442 4.90 20.33 -13.53
CA TYR A 442 6.35 20.50 -13.50
C TYR A 442 6.96 20.23 -14.87
N GLU A 443 8.20 20.63 -15.06
CA GLU A 443 8.97 20.30 -16.26
C GLU A 443 9.98 19.19 -15.94
N SER A 444 10.03 18.18 -16.79
CA SER A 444 11.03 17.10 -16.70
C SER A 444 11.39 16.60 -18.08
N ASN A 445 12.70 16.42 -18.32
CA ASN A 445 13.24 15.93 -19.59
C ASN A 445 12.74 16.76 -20.81
N GLY A 446 12.68 18.10 -20.65
CA GLY A 446 12.27 19.04 -21.71
C GLY A 446 10.77 19.02 -22.07
N ARG A 447 9.94 18.34 -21.27
CA ARG A 447 8.48 18.27 -21.46
C ARG A 447 7.74 18.71 -20.20
N ASN A 448 6.60 19.37 -20.39
CA ASN A 448 5.67 19.64 -19.30
C ASN A 448 5.01 18.34 -18.84
N ARG A 449 4.93 18.16 -17.52
CA ARG A 449 4.31 17.02 -16.86
C ARG A 449 3.12 17.47 -16.03
N TYR A 450 2.09 16.66 -16.04
CA TYR A 450 0.84 16.94 -15.37
C TYR A 450 0.47 15.78 -14.44
N GLY A 451 0.18 16.10 -13.17
CA GLY A 451 -0.31 15.09 -12.23
C GLY A 451 -1.65 14.54 -12.70
N VAL A 452 -1.70 13.24 -13.00
CA VAL A 452 -2.83 12.59 -13.69
C VAL A 452 -4.18 12.88 -13.04
N CYS A 453 -4.29 12.76 -11.72
CA CYS A 453 -5.54 13.03 -11.00
C CYS A 453 -5.70 14.53 -10.67
N SER A 454 -4.68 15.17 -10.11
CA SER A 454 -4.77 16.54 -9.63
C SER A 454 -5.07 17.55 -10.75
N VAL A 455 -4.49 17.34 -11.94
CA VAL A 455 -4.78 18.20 -13.11
C VAL A 455 -6.10 17.81 -13.78
N HIS A 456 -6.48 16.53 -13.79
CA HIS A 456 -7.84 16.12 -14.19
C HIS A 456 -8.89 16.87 -13.35
N LEU A 457 -8.74 16.86 -12.02
CA LEU A 457 -9.65 17.55 -11.11
C LEU A 457 -9.62 19.06 -11.29
N ALA A 458 -8.47 19.65 -11.58
CA ALA A 458 -8.34 21.10 -11.77
C ALA A 458 -8.94 21.62 -13.08
N GLU A 459 -8.79 20.87 -14.18
CA GLU A 459 -9.11 21.36 -15.53
C GLU A 459 -10.35 20.71 -16.16
N ARG A 460 -10.74 19.50 -15.74
CA ARG A 460 -11.75 18.68 -16.43
C ARG A 460 -12.89 18.20 -15.54
N ALA A 461 -12.79 18.35 -14.22
CA ALA A 461 -13.90 18.10 -13.31
C ALA A 461 -14.84 19.31 -13.27
N GLU A 462 -15.69 19.42 -14.28
CA GLU A 462 -16.66 20.51 -14.40
C GLU A 462 -17.88 20.27 -13.52
N THR A 463 -18.48 21.33 -12.98
CA THR A 463 -19.73 21.26 -12.21
C THR A 463 -20.84 20.59 -13.05
N GLY A 464 -21.56 19.64 -12.46
CA GLY A 464 -22.53 18.77 -13.13
C GLY A 464 -21.93 17.56 -13.85
N GLY A 465 -20.60 17.48 -13.97
CA GLY A 465 -19.90 16.28 -14.40
C GLY A 465 -19.83 15.23 -13.29
N THR A 466 -19.36 14.01 -13.60
CA THR A 466 -19.25 12.94 -12.58
C THR A 466 -17.85 12.37 -12.51
N LEU A 467 -17.43 12.00 -11.29
CA LEU A 467 -16.16 11.35 -10.99
C LEU A 467 -16.39 9.99 -10.33
N PRO A 468 -15.65 8.94 -10.72
CA PRO A 468 -15.73 7.65 -10.03
C PRO A 468 -14.93 7.71 -8.72
N VAL A 469 -15.63 7.54 -7.58
CA VAL A 469 -15.07 7.69 -6.24
C VAL A 469 -15.44 6.53 -5.31
N PHE A 470 -14.66 6.37 -4.24
CA PHE A 470 -14.96 5.47 -3.13
C PHE A 470 -14.38 6.03 -1.82
N ILE A 471 -14.90 5.57 -0.69
CA ILE A 471 -14.36 5.95 0.63
C ILE A 471 -13.29 4.94 1.04
N GLN A 472 -12.16 5.46 1.48
CA GLN A 472 -11.09 4.70 2.11
C GLN A 472 -11.03 5.05 3.59
N HIS A 473 -11.50 4.15 4.44
CA HIS A 473 -11.46 4.37 5.90
C HIS A 473 -10.04 4.31 6.45
N ASN A 474 -9.70 5.29 7.28
CA ASN A 474 -8.42 5.38 7.97
C ASN A 474 -8.60 5.34 9.50
N PRO A 475 -8.50 4.18 10.15
CA PRO A 475 -8.68 4.07 11.61
C PRO A 475 -7.53 4.65 12.42
N ASN A 476 -6.43 5.05 11.76
CA ASN A 476 -5.22 5.57 12.40
C ASN A 476 -5.20 7.10 12.49
N PHE A 477 -6.20 7.78 11.90
CA PHE A 477 -6.25 9.24 11.88
C PHE A 477 -7.69 9.70 12.19
N LYS A 478 -8.04 9.69 13.49
CA LYS A 478 -9.41 9.97 13.97
C LYS A 478 -9.39 10.97 15.12
N LEU A 479 -10.46 11.74 15.24
CA LEU A 479 -10.71 12.57 16.41
C LEU A 479 -10.71 11.72 17.69
N PRO A 480 -10.35 12.30 18.86
CA PRO A 480 -10.40 11.58 20.12
C PRO A 480 -11.87 11.26 20.50
N GLU A 481 -12.06 10.14 21.22
CA GLU A 481 -13.39 9.71 21.66
C GLU A 481 -14.07 10.75 22.59
N SER A 482 -13.28 11.40 23.47
CA SER A 482 -13.82 12.47 24.32
C SER A 482 -13.81 13.81 23.57
N PRO A 483 -14.96 14.47 23.41
CA PRO A 483 -15.07 15.76 22.75
C PRO A 483 -14.32 16.89 23.49
N ASP A 484 -14.02 16.71 24.78
CA ASP A 484 -13.31 17.69 25.59
C ASP A 484 -11.79 17.61 25.47
N THR A 485 -11.28 16.58 24.80
CA THR A 485 -9.83 16.41 24.58
C THR A 485 -9.29 17.54 23.71
N PRO A 486 -8.25 18.25 24.15
CA PRO A 486 -7.58 19.25 23.31
C PRO A 486 -6.95 18.62 22.07
N ILE A 487 -6.97 19.33 20.95
CA ILE A 487 -6.31 18.88 19.71
C ILE A 487 -5.36 19.94 19.17
N ILE A 488 -4.19 19.49 18.72
CA ILE A 488 -3.17 20.29 18.04
C ILE A 488 -3.04 19.76 16.63
N MET A 489 -3.31 20.61 15.64
CA MET A 489 -3.36 20.26 14.22
C MET A 489 -2.24 20.97 13.47
N ILE A 490 -1.37 20.22 12.79
CA ILE A 490 -0.19 20.76 12.10
C ILE A 490 -0.28 20.32 10.64
N GLY A 491 -0.64 21.28 9.73
CA GLY A 491 -0.89 20.95 8.32
C GLY A 491 -0.68 22.14 7.38
N PRO A 492 0.53 22.29 6.83
CA PRO A 492 0.79 23.29 5.80
C PRO A 492 0.23 22.86 4.43
N GLY A 493 -0.18 23.86 3.65
CA GLY A 493 -0.74 23.66 2.31
C GLY A 493 -1.98 22.77 2.33
N THR A 494 -2.04 21.76 1.47
CA THR A 494 -3.16 20.80 1.41
C THR A 494 -3.28 19.90 2.63
N GLY A 495 -2.24 19.81 3.47
CA GLY A 495 -2.30 19.11 4.76
C GLY A 495 -3.33 19.68 5.74
N VAL A 496 -3.91 20.85 5.43
CA VAL A 496 -5.02 21.43 6.20
C VAL A 496 -6.37 20.75 5.97
N ALA A 497 -6.51 19.96 4.90
CA ALA A 497 -7.78 19.35 4.49
C ALA A 497 -8.50 18.57 5.62
N PRO A 498 -7.88 17.58 6.30
CA PRO A 498 -8.58 16.86 7.35
C PRO A 498 -8.92 17.73 8.57
N TYR A 499 -8.21 18.83 8.79
CA TYR A 499 -8.50 19.73 9.92
C TYR A 499 -9.73 20.60 9.69
N ARG A 500 -10.03 20.90 8.41
CA ARG A 500 -11.32 21.49 8.06
C ARG A 500 -12.45 20.54 8.46
N ALA A 501 -12.32 19.25 8.13
CA ALA A 501 -13.28 18.22 8.52
C ALA A 501 -13.38 18.08 10.06
N PHE A 502 -12.25 18.07 10.78
CA PHE A 502 -12.23 17.95 12.22
C PHE A 502 -12.92 19.12 12.91
N LEU A 503 -12.70 20.34 12.45
CA LEU A 503 -13.33 21.52 13.04
C LEU A 503 -14.82 21.58 12.71
N ALA A 504 -15.22 21.25 11.48
CA ALA A 504 -16.63 21.15 11.10
C ALA A 504 -17.37 20.09 11.94
N GLU A 505 -16.77 18.91 12.15
CA GLU A 505 -17.33 17.86 13.00
C GLU A 505 -17.48 18.31 14.45
N ARG A 506 -16.49 19.03 14.99
CA ARG A 506 -16.51 19.54 16.35
C ARG A 506 -17.55 20.66 16.53
N GLU A 507 -17.73 21.51 15.54
CA GLU A 507 -18.77 22.55 15.52
C GLU A 507 -20.15 21.90 15.59
N GLU A 508 -20.44 20.93 14.73
CA GLU A 508 -21.74 20.24 14.68
C GLU A 508 -22.03 19.40 15.93
N THR A 509 -20.99 18.83 16.53
CA THR A 509 -21.15 18.01 17.74
C THR A 509 -21.13 18.82 19.04
N GLY A 510 -20.85 20.11 18.96
CA GLY A 510 -20.73 20.98 20.15
C GLY A 510 -19.54 20.60 21.06
N ALA A 511 -18.45 20.09 20.47
CA ALA A 511 -17.27 19.69 21.22
C ALA A 511 -16.54 20.91 21.84
N GLU A 512 -16.33 20.93 23.16
CA GLU A 512 -15.79 22.07 23.90
C GLU A 512 -14.26 22.03 24.09
N GLY A 513 -13.60 20.91 23.78
CA GLY A 513 -12.14 20.79 23.89
C GLY A 513 -11.37 21.79 23.04
N LYS A 514 -10.30 22.33 23.57
CA LYS A 514 -9.47 23.34 22.89
C LYS A 514 -8.92 22.83 21.57
N THR A 515 -8.80 23.72 20.58
CA THR A 515 -8.28 23.41 19.24
C THR A 515 -7.19 24.39 18.84
N TRP A 516 -6.08 23.89 18.32
CA TRP A 516 -4.94 24.70 17.87
C TRP A 516 -4.48 24.28 16.47
N LEU A 517 -4.50 25.21 15.52
CA LEU A 517 -4.06 24.96 14.16
C LEU A 517 -2.74 25.67 13.87
N PHE A 518 -1.72 24.93 13.42
CA PHE A 518 -0.50 25.43 12.81
C PHE A 518 -0.62 25.27 11.30
N TYR A 519 -0.84 26.40 10.60
CA TYR A 519 -0.97 26.45 9.14
C TYR A 519 0.26 27.08 8.50
N GLY A 520 0.62 26.67 7.30
CA GLY A 520 1.72 27.28 6.55
C GLY A 520 1.54 27.15 5.04
N ASP A 521 2.02 28.15 4.30
CA ASP A 521 2.17 28.08 2.84
C ASP A 521 3.25 29.08 2.36
N GLN A 522 3.25 29.48 1.07
CA GLN A 522 4.25 30.38 0.51
C GLN A 522 3.96 31.84 0.85
N HIS A 523 2.80 32.35 0.50
CA HIS A 523 2.43 33.75 0.63
C HIS A 523 1.09 33.95 1.35
N PHE A 524 1.05 34.86 2.30
CA PHE A 524 -0.16 35.22 3.03
C PHE A 524 -1.29 35.72 2.10
N ALA A 525 -0.94 36.57 1.14
CA ALA A 525 -1.93 37.23 0.29
C ALA A 525 -2.59 36.30 -0.74
N THR A 526 -1.89 35.26 -1.19
CA THR A 526 -2.33 34.41 -2.30
C THR A 526 -2.52 32.95 -1.98
N ASP A 527 -1.93 32.47 -0.86
CA ASP A 527 -1.86 31.03 -0.57
C ASP A 527 -2.45 30.67 0.80
N PHE A 528 -3.14 31.59 1.44
CA PHE A 528 -3.82 31.30 2.70
C PHE A 528 -5.16 30.61 2.43
N LEU A 529 -5.13 29.28 2.29
CA LEU A 529 -6.30 28.47 1.99
C LEU A 529 -7.35 28.59 3.12
N TYR A 530 -8.61 28.74 2.75
CA TYR A 530 -9.76 28.84 3.66
C TYR A 530 -9.66 29.95 4.71
N GLN A 531 -8.92 31.04 4.44
CA GLN A 531 -8.67 32.12 5.41
C GLN A 531 -9.94 32.65 6.10
N ILE A 532 -10.98 32.91 5.34
CA ILE A 532 -12.25 33.47 5.86
C ILE A 532 -12.93 32.47 6.82
N GLU A 533 -12.86 31.19 6.50
CA GLU A 533 -13.43 30.11 7.32
C GLU A 533 -12.68 30.00 8.66
N TRP A 534 -11.34 30.04 8.65
CA TRP A 534 -10.57 30.04 9.89
C TRP A 534 -10.85 31.27 10.76
N GLN A 535 -11.01 32.44 10.17
CA GLN A 535 -11.37 33.66 10.91
C GLN A 535 -12.75 33.55 11.56
N ARG A 536 -13.73 32.94 10.86
CA ARG A 536 -15.04 32.65 11.42
C ARG A 536 -14.93 31.71 12.62
N LEU A 537 -14.26 30.57 12.44
CA LEU A 537 -14.10 29.55 13.51
C LEU A 537 -13.35 30.09 14.74
N LEU A 538 -12.36 30.98 14.53
CA LEU A 538 -11.68 31.69 15.62
C LEU A 538 -12.64 32.65 16.37
N LYS A 539 -13.45 33.39 15.63
CA LYS A 539 -14.42 34.32 16.20
C LYS A 539 -15.52 33.58 16.98
N ASP A 540 -15.97 32.46 16.47
CA ASP A 540 -17.04 31.66 17.05
C ASP A 540 -16.53 30.73 18.17
N GLY A 541 -15.22 30.66 18.39
CA GLY A 541 -14.57 29.91 19.47
C GLY A 541 -14.39 28.41 19.20
N VAL A 542 -14.79 27.92 18.02
CA VAL A 542 -14.55 26.52 17.58
C VAL A 542 -13.06 26.27 17.38
N LEU A 543 -12.37 27.22 16.76
CA LEU A 543 -10.92 27.25 16.70
C LEU A 543 -10.39 28.15 17.82
N THR A 544 -9.77 27.53 18.85
CA THR A 544 -9.26 28.27 20.01
C THR A 544 -8.06 29.13 19.64
N ARG A 545 -7.18 28.60 18.76
CA ARG A 545 -5.92 29.22 18.40
C ARG A 545 -5.45 28.84 17.02
N MET A 546 -4.80 29.79 16.34
CA MET A 546 -4.14 29.58 15.07
C MET A 546 -2.80 30.30 15.02
N ASP A 547 -1.75 29.63 14.61
CA ASP A 547 -0.44 30.20 14.27
C ASP A 547 -0.13 29.90 12.79
N VAL A 548 0.35 30.93 12.07
CA VAL A 548 0.57 30.86 10.61
C VAL A 548 2.03 31.09 10.26
N ALA A 549 2.48 30.41 9.21
CA ALA A 549 3.85 30.52 8.69
C ALA A 549 3.84 30.68 7.18
N PHE A 550 4.29 31.82 6.67
CA PHE A 550 4.41 32.07 5.23
C PHE A 550 5.89 32.15 4.86
N SER A 551 6.33 31.19 4.05
CA SER A 551 7.75 30.92 3.85
C SER A 551 8.44 31.86 2.86
N ARG A 552 7.68 32.69 2.10
CA ARG A 552 8.20 33.59 1.08
C ARG A 552 7.84 35.06 1.30
N ASP A 553 7.22 35.40 2.42
CA ASP A 553 6.82 36.79 2.72
C ASP A 553 7.89 37.60 3.43
N THR A 554 8.95 36.96 3.89
CA THR A 554 10.08 37.60 4.55
C THR A 554 11.41 37.06 4.01
N ASP A 555 12.50 37.78 4.23
CA ASP A 555 13.85 37.34 3.82
C ASP A 555 14.26 35.99 4.44
N ARG A 556 13.78 35.72 5.67
CA ARG A 556 13.97 34.42 6.32
C ARG A 556 12.74 33.54 6.11
N LYS A 557 12.97 32.34 5.58
CA LYS A 557 11.90 31.34 5.44
C LYS A 557 11.37 30.92 6.81
N VAL A 558 10.06 31.06 6.99
CA VAL A 558 9.36 30.64 8.21
C VAL A 558 8.42 29.50 7.86
N TYR A 559 8.54 28.39 8.59
CA TYR A 559 7.72 27.20 8.46
C TYR A 559 6.98 26.92 9.78
N VAL A 560 6.03 25.98 9.78
CA VAL A 560 5.21 25.63 10.94
C VAL A 560 6.04 25.23 12.16
N GLN A 561 7.13 24.47 11.98
CA GLN A 561 8.03 24.06 13.06
C GLN A 561 8.69 25.26 13.78
N HIS A 562 8.94 26.36 13.08
CA HIS A 562 9.47 27.58 13.73
C HIS A 562 8.41 28.21 14.63
N ARG A 563 7.14 28.24 14.18
CA ARG A 563 6.02 28.74 15.01
C ARG A 563 5.78 27.85 16.22
N MET A 564 5.92 26.51 16.07
CA MET A 564 5.84 25.58 17.19
C MET A 564 6.91 25.89 18.25
N LEU A 565 8.16 26.13 17.85
CA LEU A 565 9.25 26.50 18.77
C LEU A 565 9.00 27.85 19.47
N GLU A 566 8.48 28.86 18.73
CA GLU A 566 8.11 30.15 19.32
C GLU A 566 7.03 30.00 20.41
N LYS A 567 6.25 28.93 20.35
CA LYS A 567 5.14 28.62 21.26
C LYS A 567 5.41 27.39 22.15
N SER A 568 6.67 27.00 22.29
CA SER A 568 7.11 25.76 22.94
C SER A 568 6.48 25.54 24.32
N LYS A 569 6.48 26.56 25.20
CA LYS A 569 5.91 26.46 26.55
C LYS A 569 4.43 26.16 26.57
N GLU A 570 3.66 26.83 25.71
CA GLU A 570 2.21 26.64 25.64
C GLU A 570 1.88 25.30 24.98
N LEU A 571 2.61 24.93 23.92
CA LEU A 571 2.46 23.64 23.26
C LEU A 571 2.76 22.51 24.25
N TYR A 572 3.85 22.62 25.04
CA TYR A 572 4.16 21.66 26.08
C TYR A 572 3.05 21.58 27.15
N SER A 573 2.47 22.71 27.56
CA SER A 573 1.32 22.71 28.49
C SER A 573 0.14 21.91 27.96
N TRP A 574 -0.22 22.10 26.67
CA TRP A 574 -1.29 21.35 26.06
C TRP A 574 -0.99 19.85 25.96
N LEU A 575 0.27 19.47 25.71
CA LEU A 575 0.67 18.05 25.73
C LEU A 575 0.49 17.44 27.12
N GLN A 576 0.79 18.19 28.20
CA GLN A 576 0.58 17.76 29.60
C GLN A 576 -0.92 17.70 29.97
N GLU A 577 -1.75 18.54 29.38
CA GLU A 577 -3.21 18.48 29.50
C GLU A 577 -3.83 17.29 28.77
N GLY A 578 -3.02 16.50 28.06
CA GLY A 578 -3.48 15.31 27.36
C GLY A 578 -3.86 15.54 25.89
N ALA A 579 -3.46 16.65 25.28
CA ALA A 579 -3.77 16.97 23.90
C ALA A 579 -3.37 15.84 22.92
N CYS A 580 -4.22 15.62 21.91
CA CYS A 580 -3.90 14.83 20.74
C CYS A 580 -3.22 15.71 19.68
N VAL A 581 -2.14 15.22 19.08
CA VAL A 581 -1.39 15.89 18.02
C VAL A 581 -1.64 15.21 16.69
N TYR A 582 -1.97 15.99 15.68
CA TYR A 582 -2.23 15.55 14.31
C TYR A 582 -1.27 16.23 13.35
N VAL A 583 -0.63 15.45 12.48
CA VAL A 583 0.29 15.95 11.46
C VAL A 583 -0.16 15.45 10.10
N CYS A 584 -0.44 16.38 9.17
CA CYS A 584 -0.83 16.03 7.80
C CYS A 584 -0.08 16.85 6.77
N GLY A 585 0.36 16.19 5.67
CA GLY A 585 1.05 16.79 4.53
C GLY A 585 2.33 16.09 4.13
N ASP A 586 3.35 16.86 3.70
CA ASP A 586 4.62 16.31 3.16
C ASP A 586 5.36 15.44 4.17
N GLU A 587 5.56 14.17 3.80
CA GLU A 587 6.22 13.18 4.64
C GLU A 587 7.71 13.45 4.77
N LYS A 588 8.40 13.68 3.64
CA LYS A 588 9.87 13.64 3.55
C LYS A 588 10.57 14.75 4.31
N LYS A 589 9.95 15.92 4.40
CA LYS A 589 10.54 17.09 5.07
C LYS A 589 9.69 17.59 6.23
N MET A 590 8.45 17.97 5.96
CA MET A 590 7.60 18.63 6.95
C MET A 590 7.32 17.74 8.15
N ALA A 591 6.87 16.51 7.95
CA ALA A 591 6.54 15.60 9.04
C ALA A 591 7.78 15.24 9.89
N HIS A 592 8.93 15.06 9.23
CA HIS A 592 10.20 14.82 9.91
C HIS A 592 10.61 16.03 10.76
N ASP A 593 10.55 17.25 10.21
CA ASP A 593 10.90 18.49 10.94
C ASP A 593 9.94 18.73 12.11
N VAL A 594 8.65 18.47 11.94
CA VAL A 594 7.64 18.57 12.99
C VAL A 594 7.91 17.56 14.11
N HIS A 595 8.23 16.31 13.77
CA HIS A 595 8.57 15.28 14.75
C HIS A 595 9.82 15.66 15.57
N ALA A 596 10.88 16.09 14.90
CA ALA A 596 12.10 16.57 15.55
C ALA A 596 11.83 17.79 16.46
N THR A 597 10.93 18.68 16.03
CA THR A 597 10.52 19.85 16.81
C THR A 597 9.73 19.48 18.06
N LEU A 598 8.82 18.51 17.98
CA LEU A 598 8.10 18.00 19.15
C LEU A 598 9.06 17.38 20.17
N ALA A 599 10.06 16.60 19.72
CA ALA A 599 11.11 16.07 20.59
C ALA A 599 11.90 17.19 21.28
N ALA A 600 12.35 18.18 20.50
CA ALA A 600 13.08 19.33 21.06
C ALA A 600 12.26 20.12 22.09
N ILE A 601 10.96 20.29 21.90
CA ILE A 601 10.06 20.94 22.86
C ILE A 601 9.97 20.11 24.16
N LEU A 602 9.88 18.79 24.07
CA LEU A 602 9.85 17.90 25.23
C LEU A 602 11.17 17.95 26.01
N GLU A 603 12.31 18.01 25.32
CA GLU A 603 13.63 18.20 25.95
C GLU A 603 13.73 19.57 26.63
N GLN A 604 13.35 20.62 25.92
CA GLN A 604 13.57 22.01 26.34
C GLN A 604 12.64 22.46 27.48
N GLU A 605 11.35 22.15 27.36
CA GLU A 605 10.31 22.58 28.29
C GLU A 605 10.00 21.50 29.36
N GLY A 606 10.19 20.22 29.02
CA GLY A 606 9.96 19.09 29.91
C GLY A 606 11.22 18.65 30.66
N GLY A 607 12.41 19.12 30.25
CA GLY A 607 13.68 18.71 30.84
C GLY A 607 14.01 17.22 30.59
N LEU A 608 13.46 16.62 29.55
CA LEU A 608 13.66 15.22 29.22
C LEU A 608 15.00 15.04 28.47
N SER A 609 15.63 13.87 28.63
CA SER A 609 16.72 13.47 27.73
C SER A 609 16.18 13.17 26.31
N PRO A 610 17.02 13.15 25.26
CA PRO A 610 16.59 12.76 23.92
C PRO A 610 15.91 11.40 23.87
N GLU A 611 16.39 10.42 24.65
CA GLU A 611 15.81 9.08 24.73
C GLU A 611 14.43 9.10 25.39
N GLU A 612 14.27 9.87 26.48
CA GLU A 612 12.98 10.03 27.17
C GLU A 612 11.95 10.78 26.31
N ALA A 613 12.39 11.78 25.52
CA ALA A 613 11.55 12.50 24.59
C ALA A 613 11.06 11.57 23.46
N ALA A 614 11.95 10.74 22.91
CA ALA A 614 11.58 9.74 21.90
C ALA A 614 10.60 8.69 22.45
N GLU A 615 10.83 8.22 23.69
CA GLU A 615 9.91 7.30 24.37
C GLU A 615 8.54 7.95 24.65
N TYR A 616 8.52 9.23 25.01
CA TYR A 616 7.29 9.99 25.21
C TYR A 616 6.46 10.06 23.92
N LEU A 617 7.07 10.42 22.78
CA LEU A 617 6.41 10.47 21.48
C LEU A 617 5.92 9.08 21.03
N SER A 618 6.75 8.04 21.21
CA SER A 618 6.36 6.66 20.92
C SER A 618 5.13 6.23 21.73
N ARG A 619 5.10 6.57 23.01
CA ARG A 619 3.95 6.30 23.89
C ARG A 619 2.70 7.08 23.46
N MET A 620 2.85 8.33 23.01
CA MET A 620 1.74 9.10 22.43
C MET A 620 1.18 8.44 21.18
N GLN A 621 2.03 7.90 20.29
CA GLN A 621 1.59 7.15 19.11
C GLN A 621 0.82 5.89 19.51
N GLN A 622 1.33 5.10 20.45
CA GLN A 622 0.65 3.91 20.98
C GLN A 622 -0.72 4.23 21.60
N GLN A 623 -0.83 5.38 22.26
CA GLN A 623 -2.08 5.89 22.86
C GLN A 623 -2.99 6.59 21.85
N LYS A 624 -2.66 6.61 20.56
CA LYS A 624 -3.35 7.37 19.50
C LYS A 624 -3.47 8.88 19.80
N ARG A 625 -2.56 9.41 20.58
CA ARG A 625 -2.45 10.84 20.87
C ARG A 625 -1.50 11.58 19.93
N TYR A 626 -0.72 10.89 19.15
CA TYR A 626 0.12 11.43 18.09
C TYR A 626 -0.14 10.63 16.81
N GLN A 627 -0.86 11.26 15.87
CA GLN A 627 -1.36 10.63 14.66
C GLN A 627 -0.84 11.38 13.44
N ARG A 628 -0.49 10.64 12.38
CA ARG A 628 0.07 11.21 11.15
C ARG A 628 -0.71 10.69 9.93
N ASP A 629 -1.06 11.61 9.02
CA ASP A 629 -1.62 11.35 7.68
C ASP A 629 -0.73 12.06 6.67
N VAL A 630 0.41 11.42 6.33
CA VAL A 630 1.50 12.02 5.56
C VAL A 630 1.69 11.28 4.23
N TYR A 631 2.05 12.00 3.15
CA TYR A 631 2.11 11.51 1.78
C TYR A 631 3.20 12.16 0.93
#